data_89435c7b73312031a2b7ae2552939293
#
_entry.id   89435c7b73312031a2b7ae2552939293
#
_cell.length_a   1.000
_cell.length_b   1.000
_cell.length_c   1.000
_cell.angle_alpha   90.00
_cell.angle_beta   90.00
_cell.angle_gamma   90.00
#
_symmetry.space_group_name_H-M   'P 1'
#
loop_
_entity.id
_entity.type
_entity.pdbx_description
1 polymer ?
#
loop_
_entity_poly.entity_id
_entity_poly.type
_entity_poly.pdbx_seq_one_letter_code
_entity_poly.pdbx_strand_id
1 'polypeptide(L)'
;MMCESYDATLKQRIRKAKRINYVYNHFTDAKKAAKKAADELNEKFDFKTFAAGFEIADWPDDKIDKYWNDQSLAFQWSNIYAANAIPAKLRSLGIDPCRPHPLDGQEVETAARVEHNRWNVERLLMGYRPATTAERERANDDDEYNEMLKKKYFIHINIAPYGEIPEETKENDRILTRFLYRVEQ
;
A
#
# COMPACT_ATOMS: atom_id res chain seq x y z
N MET A 1 11.82 -24.36 23.49
CA MET A 1 11.37 -23.00 23.83
C MET A 1 11.72 -21.94 22.76
N MET A 2 12.94 -21.88 22.20
CA MET A 2 13.27 -20.86 21.16
C MET A 2 12.57 -21.09 19.80
N CYS A 3 12.32 -22.33 19.37
CA CYS A 3 11.63 -22.61 18.10
C CYS A 3 10.15 -22.22 18.11
N GLU A 4 9.42 -22.45 19.21
CA GLU A 4 8.00 -22.11 19.32
C GLU A 4 7.76 -20.60 19.32
N SER A 5 8.63 -19.82 19.96
CA SER A 5 8.54 -18.35 19.96
C SER A 5 8.85 -17.75 18.58
N TYR A 6 9.79 -18.34 17.83
CA TYR A 6 10.12 -17.91 16.45
C TYR A 6 8.96 -18.18 15.50
N ASP A 7 8.37 -19.35 15.57
CA ASP A 7 7.23 -19.77 14.74
C ASP A 7 5.99 -18.89 15.00
N ALA A 8 5.70 -18.57 16.24
CA ALA A 8 4.60 -17.67 16.62
C ALA A 8 4.84 -16.25 16.05
N THR A 9 6.07 -15.73 16.15
CA THR A 9 6.44 -14.41 15.62
C THR A 9 6.33 -14.39 14.10
N LEU A 10 6.77 -15.43 13.40
CA LEU A 10 6.68 -15.51 11.93
C LEU A 10 5.21 -15.58 11.49
N LYS A 11 4.39 -16.39 12.13
CA LYS A 11 2.95 -16.49 11.85
C LYS A 11 2.25 -15.13 12.02
N GLN A 12 2.58 -14.40 13.09
CA GLN A 12 2.03 -13.07 13.33
C GLN A 12 2.44 -12.08 12.22
N ARG A 13 3.70 -12.09 11.78
CA ARG A 13 4.18 -11.23 10.69
C ARG A 13 3.46 -11.53 9.39
N ILE A 14 3.30 -12.80 9.05
CA ILE A 14 2.58 -13.22 7.84
C ILE A 14 1.10 -12.82 7.93
N ARG A 15 0.46 -12.98 9.09
CA ARG A 15 -0.93 -12.54 9.30
C ARG A 15 -1.08 -11.04 9.04
N LYS A 16 -0.18 -10.20 9.57
CA LYS A 16 -0.18 -8.76 9.34
C LYS A 16 0.06 -8.43 7.85
N ALA A 17 1.00 -9.11 7.21
CA ALA A 17 1.28 -8.94 5.79
C ALA A 17 0.07 -9.30 4.90
N LYS A 18 -0.66 -10.37 5.23
CA LYS A 18 -1.90 -10.75 4.57
C LYS A 18 -2.98 -9.67 4.71
N ARG A 19 -3.12 -9.07 5.88
CA ARG A 19 -4.05 -7.97 6.12
C ARG A 19 -3.68 -6.71 5.35
N ILE A 20 -2.39 -6.35 5.27
CA ILE A 20 -1.90 -5.26 4.43
C ILE A 20 -2.26 -5.52 2.96
N ASN A 21 -1.98 -6.72 2.48
CA ASN A 21 -2.34 -7.13 1.12
C ASN A 21 -3.85 -7.01 0.87
N TYR A 22 -4.67 -7.40 1.84
CA TYR A 22 -6.11 -7.26 1.76
C TYR A 22 -6.55 -5.79 1.66
N VAL A 23 -5.99 -4.88 2.45
CA VAL A 23 -6.29 -3.44 2.37
C VAL A 23 -6.09 -2.91 0.96
N TYR A 24 -4.92 -3.17 0.35
CA TYR A 24 -4.61 -2.70 -1.00
C TYR A 24 -5.54 -3.28 -2.07
N ASN A 25 -5.75 -4.59 -2.04
CA ASN A 25 -6.57 -5.25 -3.07
C ASN A 25 -8.04 -4.87 -2.92
N HIS A 26 -8.55 -4.83 -1.70
CA HIS A 26 -9.94 -4.44 -1.43
C HIS A 26 -10.21 -2.99 -1.85
N PHE A 27 -9.30 -2.06 -1.55
CA PHE A 27 -9.39 -0.68 -2.02
C PHE A 27 -9.36 -0.59 -3.56
N THR A 28 -8.45 -1.33 -4.18
CA THR A 28 -8.32 -1.35 -5.65
C THR A 28 -9.59 -1.88 -6.33
N ASP A 29 -10.16 -2.96 -5.81
CA ASP A 29 -11.37 -3.55 -6.36
C ASP A 29 -12.59 -2.66 -6.13
N ALA A 30 -12.71 -2.06 -4.94
CA ALA A 30 -13.76 -1.09 -4.64
C ALA A 30 -13.67 0.16 -5.55
N LYS A 31 -12.46 0.67 -5.79
CA LYS A 31 -12.22 1.79 -6.71
C LYS A 31 -12.64 1.45 -8.13
N LYS A 32 -12.28 0.25 -8.64
CA LYS A 32 -12.69 -0.21 -9.98
C LYS A 32 -14.20 -0.29 -10.09
N ALA A 33 -14.86 -0.86 -9.07
CA ALA A 33 -16.32 -0.99 -9.04
C ALA A 33 -17.01 0.38 -9.01
N ALA A 34 -16.54 1.32 -8.19
CA ALA A 34 -17.08 2.67 -8.09
C ALA A 34 -16.89 3.46 -9.40
N LYS A 35 -15.70 3.34 -10.03
CA LYS A 35 -15.46 3.97 -11.33
C LYS A 35 -16.39 3.43 -12.40
N LYS A 36 -16.55 2.10 -12.48
CA LYS A 36 -17.47 1.47 -13.43
C LYS A 36 -18.92 1.92 -13.22
N ALA A 37 -19.38 2.02 -11.97
CA ALA A 37 -20.73 2.50 -11.66
C ALA A 37 -20.94 3.96 -12.08
N ALA A 38 -19.95 4.84 -11.89
CA ALA A 38 -20.01 6.22 -12.35
C ALA A 38 -20.06 6.29 -13.89
N ASP A 39 -19.25 5.50 -14.59
CA ASP A 39 -19.25 5.43 -16.06
C ASP A 39 -20.63 4.94 -16.61
N GLU A 40 -21.26 3.95 -15.97
CA GLU A 40 -22.59 3.45 -16.33
C GLU A 40 -23.69 4.49 -16.15
N LEU A 41 -23.52 5.41 -15.18
CA LEU A 41 -24.44 6.54 -14.94
C LEU A 41 -24.07 7.80 -15.74
N ASN A 42 -23.03 7.74 -16.53
CA ASN A 42 -22.44 8.91 -17.24
C ASN A 42 -22.06 10.05 -16.28
N GLU A 43 -21.60 9.70 -15.07
CA GLU A 43 -21.15 10.62 -14.03
C GLU A 43 -19.61 10.63 -13.96
N LYS A 44 -19.07 11.76 -13.50
CA LYS A 44 -17.63 11.86 -13.25
C LYS A 44 -17.27 11.15 -11.94
N PHE A 45 -16.40 10.14 -12.00
CA PHE A 45 -15.87 9.52 -10.78
C PHE A 45 -15.06 10.51 -9.94
N ASP A 46 -15.52 10.78 -8.72
CA ASP A 46 -14.80 11.58 -7.74
C ASP A 46 -13.94 10.69 -6.83
N PHE A 47 -12.68 10.56 -7.24
CA PHE A 47 -11.70 9.76 -6.51
C PHE A 47 -11.50 10.23 -5.06
N LYS A 48 -11.50 11.54 -4.81
CA LYS A 48 -11.26 12.11 -3.48
C LYS A 48 -12.40 11.75 -2.52
N THR A 49 -13.63 11.93 -2.94
CA THR A 49 -14.81 11.54 -2.15
C THR A 49 -14.85 10.04 -1.92
N PHE A 50 -14.58 9.23 -2.96
CA PHE A 50 -14.48 7.78 -2.83
C PHE A 50 -13.44 7.36 -1.79
N ALA A 51 -12.20 7.87 -1.92
CA ALA A 51 -11.11 7.49 -1.03
C ALA A 51 -11.37 7.91 0.42
N ALA A 52 -11.98 9.07 0.65
CA ALA A 52 -12.35 9.54 1.97
C ALA A 52 -13.42 8.68 2.64
N GLY A 53 -14.37 8.14 1.85
CA GLY A 53 -15.45 7.28 2.33
C GLY A 53 -15.13 5.79 2.34
N PHE A 54 -13.92 5.39 1.91
CA PHE A 54 -13.58 3.97 1.89
C PHE A 54 -13.38 3.42 3.30
N GLU A 55 -14.08 2.34 3.60
CA GLU A 55 -14.03 1.64 4.88
C GLU A 55 -13.89 0.13 4.68
N ILE A 56 -13.27 -0.53 5.64
CA ILE A 56 -13.18 -1.98 5.72
C ILE A 56 -14.04 -2.42 6.90
N ALA A 57 -15.25 -2.91 6.61
CA ALA A 57 -16.15 -3.40 7.66
C ALA A 57 -15.61 -4.68 8.30
N ASP A 58 -15.24 -5.65 7.46
CA ASP A 58 -14.85 -7.00 7.86
C ASP A 58 -13.45 -7.37 7.38
N TRP A 59 -12.86 -8.37 8.07
CA TRP A 59 -11.60 -9.01 7.70
C TRP A 59 -11.84 -10.50 7.41
N PRO A 60 -12.51 -10.85 6.30
CA PRO A 60 -12.87 -12.22 5.99
C PRO A 60 -11.64 -13.05 5.60
N ASP A 61 -11.36 -14.11 6.37
CA ASP A 61 -10.16 -14.93 6.20
C ASP A 61 -10.05 -15.56 4.81
N ASP A 62 -11.17 -15.98 4.24
CA ASP A 62 -11.22 -16.57 2.90
C ASP A 62 -10.79 -15.59 1.80
N LYS A 63 -11.22 -14.33 1.87
CA LYS A 63 -10.80 -13.28 0.94
C LYS A 63 -9.36 -12.84 1.17
N ILE A 64 -8.95 -12.72 2.44
CA ILE A 64 -7.58 -12.40 2.80
C ILE A 64 -6.62 -13.45 2.24
N ASP A 65 -6.93 -14.74 2.45
CA ASP A 65 -6.11 -15.84 1.93
C ASP A 65 -6.15 -15.92 0.41
N LYS A 66 -7.29 -15.67 -0.23
CA LYS A 66 -7.40 -15.63 -1.68
C LYS A 66 -6.47 -14.55 -2.26
N TYR A 67 -6.59 -13.29 -1.81
CA TYR A 67 -5.73 -12.21 -2.30
C TYR A 67 -4.25 -12.49 -2.06
N TRP A 68 -3.91 -13.10 -0.92
CA TRP A 68 -2.54 -13.47 -0.60
C TRP A 68 -1.97 -14.52 -1.56
N ASN A 69 -2.75 -15.57 -1.84
CA ASN A 69 -2.31 -16.68 -2.67
C ASN A 69 -2.24 -16.30 -4.16
N ASP A 70 -3.06 -15.33 -4.59
CA ASP A 70 -3.06 -14.82 -5.96
C ASP A 70 -1.86 -13.86 -6.23
N GLN A 71 -1.10 -13.45 -5.20
CA GLN A 71 0.04 -12.55 -5.35
C GLN A 71 1.33 -13.30 -5.71
N SER A 72 2.18 -12.64 -6.51
CA SER A 72 3.55 -13.12 -6.71
C SER A 72 4.35 -13.07 -5.41
N LEU A 73 5.38 -13.93 -5.30
CA LEU A 73 6.27 -13.97 -4.14
C LEU A 73 6.91 -12.59 -3.85
N ALA A 74 7.25 -11.82 -4.88
CA ALA A 74 7.80 -10.47 -4.72
C ALA A 74 6.82 -9.52 -4.01
N PHE A 75 5.53 -9.58 -4.36
CA PHE A 75 4.50 -8.79 -3.68
C PHE A 75 4.21 -9.28 -2.26
N GLN A 76 4.24 -10.59 -2.02
CA GLN A 76 4.14 -11.14 -0.67
C GLN A 76 5.27 -10.61 0.23
N TRP A 77 6.51 -10.61 -0.25
CA TRP A 77 7.65 -10.04 0.46
C TRP A 77 7.51 -8.54 0.71
N SER A 78 7.01 -7.77 -0.26
CA SER A 78 6.73 -6.33 -0.09
C SER A 78 5.75 -6.08 1.06
N ASN A 79 4.69 -6.87 1.16
CA ASN A 79 3.72 -6.77 2.26
C ASN A 79 4.33 -7.21 3.60
N ILE A 80 5.23 -8.19 3.63
CA ILE A 80 5.97 -8.58 4.85
C ILE A 80 6.88 -7.43 5.32
N TYR A 81 7.57 -6.76 4.41
CA TYR A 81 8.39 -5.59 4.75
C TYR A 81 7.53 -4.42 5.27
N ALA A 82 6.37 -4.19 4.65
CA ALA A 82 5.43 -3.18 5.12
C ALA A 82 4.94 -3.49 6.55
N ALA A 83 4.59 -4.76 6.84
CA ALA A 83 4.17 -5.22 8.16
C ALA A 83 5.29 -5.06 9.21
N ASN A 84 6.52 -5.41 8.87
CA ASN A 84 7.66 -5.27 9.76
C ASN A 84 7.97 -3.80 10.10
N ALA A 85 7.60 -2.85 9.24
CA ALA A 85 7.81 -1.44 9.45
C ALA A 85 6.72 -0.76 10.31
N ILE A 86 5.60 -1.43 10.60
CA ILE A 86 4.49 -0.83 11.37
C ILE A 86 4.95 -0.31 12.74
N PRO A 87 5.67 -1.08 13.57
CA PRO A 87 6.11 -0.56 14.87
C PRO A 87 7.00 0.67 14.77
N ALA A 88 7.84 0.76 13.74
CA ALA A 88 8.67 1.94 13.52
C ALA A 88 7.84 3.16 13.10
N LYS A 89 6.83 2.98 12.25
CA LYS A 89 5.89 4.04 11.86
C LYS A 89 5.13 4.59 13.07
N LEU A 90 4.55 3.71 13.91
CA LEU A 90 3.82 4.13 15.10
C LEU A 90 4.72 4.89 16.07
N ARG A 91 5.95 4.41 16.32
CA ARG A 91 6.92 5.14 17.17
C ARG A 91 7.30 6.51 16.61
N SER A 92 7.40 6.66 15.28
CA SER A 92 7.69 7.96 14.66
C SER A 92 6.58 9.00 14.88
N LEU A 93 5.37 8.53 15.20
CA LEU A 93 4.22 9.36 15.58
C LEU A 93 4.09 9.51 17.12
N GLY A 94 5.00 8.95 17.90
CA GLY A 94 4.88 8.91 19.36
C GLY A 94 3.86 7.92 19.91
N ILE A 95 3.37 7.00 19.05
CA ILE A 95 2.36 6.00 19.41
C ILE A 95 3.05 4.72 19.87
N ASP A 96 2.60 4.17 21.02
CA ASP A 96 3.04 2.86 21.51
C ASP A 96 2.49 1.75 20.57
N PRO A 97 3.36 0.97 19.91
CA PRO A 97 2.92 -0.12 19.05
C PRO A 97 2.09 -1.21 19.76
N CYS A 98 2.21 -1.31 21.09
CA CYS A 98 1.40 -2.23 21.88
C CYS A 98 -0.02 -1.71 22.17
N ARG A 99 -0.28 -0.44 21.89
CA ARG A 99 -1.57 0.24 22.08
C ARG A 99 -1.92 1.12 20.89
N PRO A 100 -2.00 0.55 19.69
CA PRO A 100 -2.33 1.32 18.50
C PRO A 100 -3.78 1.84 18.58
N HIS A 101 -3.99 3.03 18.04
CA HIS A 101 -5.30 3.66 17.91
C HIS A 101 -5.52 4.16 16.48
N PRO A 102 -6.76 4.48 16.07
CA PRO A 102 -7.01 5.13 14.79
C PRO A 102 -6.21 6.42 14.67
N LEU A 103 -5.52 6.59 13.53
CA LEU A 103 -4.72 7.77 13.26
C LEU A 103 -5.60 8.95 12.82
N ASP A 104 -5.28 10.16 13.26
CA ASP A 104 -5.88 11.38 12.71
C ASP A 104 -5.30 11.74 11.33
N GLY A 105 -5.85 12.77 10.69
CA GLY A 105 -5.45 13.14 9.32
C GLY A 105 -3.96 13.54 9.20
N GLN A 106 -3.37 14.18 10.20
CA GLN A 106 -1.96 14.56 10.19
C GLN A 106 -1.05 13.37 10.45
N GLU A 107 -1.45 12.49 11.35
CA GLU A 107 -0.75 11.23 11.63
C GLU A 107 -0.77 10.30 10.41
N VAL A 108 -1.92 10.18 9.72
CA VAL A 108 -2.05 9.44 8.46
C VAL A 108 -1.09 9.98 7.41
N GLU A 109 -1.03 11.30 7.23
CA GLU A 109 -0.14 11.92 6.23
C GLU A 109 1.33 11.69 6.56
N THR A 110 1.70 11.78 7.84
CA THR A 110 3.07 11.53 8.30
C THR A 110 3.45 10.06 8.11
N ALA A 111 2.57 9.12 8.50
CA ALA A 111 2.78 7.69 8.33
C ALA A 111 2.82 7.28 6.84
N ALA A 112 1.99 7.90 5.99
CA ALA A 112 1.99 7.67 4.55
C ALA A 112 3.31 8.08 3.89
N ARG A 113 3.88 9.21 4.31
CA ARG A 113 5.22 9.64 3.88
C ARG A 113 6.31 8.64 4.27
N VAL A 114 6.24 8.11 5.49
CA VAL A 114 7.17 7.08 5.96
C VAL A 114 7.01 5.79 5.15
N GLU A 115 5.76 5.39 4.85
CA GLU A 115 5.48 4.22 4.01
C GLU A 115 6.04 4.40 2.60
N HIS A 116 5.80 5.55 1.97
CA HIS A 116 6.33 5.83 0.65
C HIS A 116 7.86 5.76 0.60
N ASN A 117 8.54 6.33 1.60
CA ASN A 117 9.99 6.25 1.71
C ASN A 117 10.47 4.79 1.87
N ARG A 118 9.78 3.99 2.71
CA ARG A 118 10.06 2.56 2.84
C ARG A 118 9.93 1.84 1.50
N TRP A 119 8.83 2.11 0.78
CA TRP A 119 8.56 1.51 -0.52
C TRP A 119 9.60 1.91 -1.56
N ASN A 120 10.01 3.19 -1.60
CA ASN A 120 11.09 3.66 -2.47
C ASN A 120 12.38 2.89 -2.21
N VAL A 121 12.80 2.76 -0.95
CA VAL A 121 14.00 2.01 -0.58
C VAL A 121 13.91 0.55 -1.01
N GLU A 122 12.76 -0.09 -0.77
CA GLU A 122 12.52 -1.47 -1.21
C GLU A 122 12.68 -1.61 -2.74
N ARG A 123 12.09 -0.73 -3.53
CA ARG A 123 12.21 -0.75 -4.99
C ARG A 123 13.65 -0.57 -5.45
N LEU A 124 14.38 0.36 -4.85
CA LEU A 124 15.80 0.55 -5.15
C LEU A 124 16.63 -0.71 -4.82
N LEU A 125 16.36 -1.36 -3.70
CA LEU A 125 17.03 -2.62 -3.32
C LEU A 125 16.67 -3.78 -4.26
N MET A 126 15.49 -3.76 -4.88
CA MET A 126 15.08 -4.72 -5.92
C MET A 126 15.69 -4.41 -7.31
N GLY A 127 16.55 -3.39 -7.42
CA GLY A 127 17.21 -3.01 -8.67
C GLY A 127 16.40 -2.05 -9.55
N TYR A 128 15.28 -1.52 -9.06
CA TYR A 128 14.59 -0.45 -9.77
C TYR A 128 15.36 0.86 -9.67
N ARG A 129 15.22 1.70 -10.68
CA ARG A 129 15.64 3.09 -10.63
C ARG A 129 14.47 4.07 -10.79
N PRO A 130 14.62 5.31 -10.33
CA PRO A 130 13.68 6.39 -10.66
C PRO A 130 13.59 6.61 -12.17
N ALA A 131 12.41 6.98 -12.64
CA ALA A 131 12.24 7.47 -13.99
C ALA A 131 12.85 8.88 -14.14
N THR A 132 13.45 9.14 -15.30
CA THR A 132 13.81 10.51 -15.71
C THR A 132 12.54 11.34 -15.97
N THR A 133 12.66 12.66 -16.06
CA THR A 133 11.53 13.55 -16.39
C THR A 133 10.85 13.13 -17.69
N ALA A 134 11.62 12.91 -18.75
CA ALA A 134 11.08 12.50 -20.05
C ALA A 134 10.39 11.13 -20.02
N GLU A 135 10.94 10.14 -19.27
CA GLU A 135 10.31 8.84 -19.10
C GLU A 135 8.99 8.96 -18.31
N ARG A 136 8.93 9.81 -17.29
CA ARG A 136 7.73 10.05 -16.49
C ARG A 136 6.64 10.75 -17.31
N GLU A 137 6.98 11.82 -18.03
CA GLU A 137 6.06 12.53 -18.91
C GLU A 137 5.42 11.58 -19.92
N ARG A 138 6.23 10.81 -20.62
CA ARG A 138 5.71 9.83 -21.59
C ARG A 138 4.86 8.74 -20.92
N ALA A 139 5.27 8.22 -19.78
CA ALA A 139 4.56 7.15 -19.09
C ALA A 139 3.21 7.60 -18.49
N ASN A 140 3.00 8.90 -18.28
CA ASN A 140 1.72 9.42 -17.82
C ASN A 140 0.65 9.37 -18.93
N ASP A 141 1.06 9.43 -20.21
CA ASP A 141 0.17 9.42 -21.35
C ASP A 141 0.12 8.06 -22.08
N ASP A 142 1.00 7.12 -21.68
CA ASP A 142 1.20 5.83 -22.35
C ASP A 142 1.33 4.69 -21.29
N ASP A 143 0.21 4.05 -20.99
CA ASP A 143 0.14 2.95 -20.02
C ASP A 143 1.01 1.75 -20.45
N GLU A 144 1.10 1.46 -21.76
CA GLU A 144 1.90 0.35 -22.27
C GLU A 144 3.40 0.62 -22.06
N TYR A 145 3.82 1.85 -22.32
CA TYR A 145 5.18 2.30 -22.04
C TYR A 145 5.50 2.24 -20.54
N ASN A 146 4.60 2.68 -19.68
CA ASN A 146 4.76 2.60 -18.24
C ASN A 146 4.94 1.16 -17.76
N GLU A 147 4.13 0.22 -18.27
CA GLU A 147 4.26 -1.19 -17.94
C GLU A 147 5.57 -1.78 -18.49
N MET A 148 6.01 -1.39 -19.67
CA MET A 148 7.31 -1.78 -20.22
C MET A 148 8.47 -1.28 -19.36
N LEU A 149 8.43 -0.03 -18.90
CA LEU A 149 9.44 0.54 -18.00
C LEU A 149 9.56 -0.33 -16.75
N LYS A 150 8.45 -0.68 -16.11
CA LYS A 150 8.43 -1.48 -14.88
C LYS A 150 8.92 -2.91 -15.08
N LYS A 151 8.38 -3.60 -16.09
CA LYS A 151 8.59 -5.05 -16.27
C LYS A 151 9.92 -5.39 -16.94
N LYS A 152 10.37 -4.56 -17.87
CA LYS A 152 11.56 -4.86 -18.70
C LYS A 152 12.80 -4.11 -18.24
N TYR A 153 12.62 -2.85 -17.82
CA TYR A 153 13.75 -1.97 -17.53
C TYR A 153 13.96 -1.68 -16.04
N PHE A 154 13.09 -2.18 -15.17
CA PHE A 154 13.15 -1.93 -13.73
C PHE A 154 13.18 -0.42 -13.41
N ILE A 155 12.30 0.34 -14.09
CA ILE A 155 12.12 1.77 -13.91
C ILE A 155 10.73 2.01 -13.36
N HIS A 156 10.62 2.83 -12.32
CA HIS A 156 9.31 3.13 -11.73
C HIS A 156 9.10 4.63 -11.58
N ILE A 157 8.01 5.16 -12.16
CA ILE A 157 7.70 6.59 -12.18
C ILE A 157 7.43 7.17 -10.79
N ASN A 158 6.99 6.35 -9.84
CA ASN A 158 6.66 6.76 -8.47
C ASN A 158 7.84 6.63 -7.50
N ILE A 159 9.03 6.19 -7.94
CA ILE A 159 10.25 6.31 -7.12
C ILE A 159 10.68 7.79 -7.17
N ALA A 160 10.17 8.56 -6.21
CA ALA A 160 10.36 10.00 -6.11
C ALA A 160 10.06 10.45 -4.67
N PRO A 161 10.44 11.66 -4.26
CA PRO A 161 9.98 12.25 -3.01
C PRO A 161 8.45 12.27 -2.92
N TYR A 162 7.90 11.99 -1.74
CA TYR A 162 6.46 11.93 -1.51
C TYR A 162 5.70 13.19 -1.99
N GLY A 163 6.32 14.36 -1.88
CA GLY A 163 5.73 15.62 -2.36
C GLY A 163 5.59 15.73 -3.88
N GLU A 164 6.31 14.91 -4.63
CA GLU A 164 6.38 14.97 -6.10
C GLU A 164 5.49 13.94 -6.80
N ILE A 165 4.92 12.99 -6.07
CA ILE A 165 4.02 11.99 -6.65
C ILE A 165 2.57 12.49 -6.70
N PRO A 166 1.74 11.99 -7.65
CA PRO A 166 0.33 12.37 -7.76
C PRO A 166 -0.47 12.05 -6.49
N GLU A 167 -1.49 12.86 -6.19
CA GLU A 167 -2.37 12.65 -5.03
C GLU A 167 -3.04 11.28 -5.03
N GLU A 168 -3.45 10.79 -6.20
CA GLU A 168 -4.01 9.44 -6.33
C GLU A 168 -3.00 8.34 -5.92
N THR A 169 -1.72 8.55 -6.19
CA THR A 169 -0.65 7.63 -5.78
C THR A 169 -0.42 7.69 -4.28
N LYS A 170 -0.42 8.89 -3.67
CA LYS A 170 -0.31 9.08 -2.22
C LYS A 170 -1.43 8.37 -1.47
N GLU A 171 -2.61 8.29 -2.07
CA GLU A 171 -3.75 7.65 -1.42
C GLU A 171 -3.54 6.15 -1.17
N ASN A 172 -2.73 5.47 -1.97
CA ASN A 172 -2.36 4.08 -1.70
C ASN A 172 -1.62 3.94 -0.36
N ASP A 173 -0.75 4.89 -0.04
CA ASP A 173 -0.01 4.91 1.22
C ASP A 173 -0.91 5.36 2.39
N ARG A 174 -1.79 6.35 2.16
CA ARG A 174 -2.77 6.84 3.15
C ARG A 174 -3.77 5.76 3.53
N ILE A 175 -4.30 5.01 2.57
CA ILE A 175 -5.24 3.91 2.82
C ILE A 175 -4.61 2.87 3.74
N LEU A 176 -3.38 2.44 3.46
CA LEU A 176 -2.71 1.50 4.33
C LEU A 176 -2.58 2.06 5.75
N THR A 177 -2.17 3.32 5.88
CA THR A 177 -1.88 3.91 7.19
C THR A 177 -3.14 4.14 8.02
N ARG A 178 -4.29 4.45 7.42
CA ARG A 178 -5.58 4.53 8.12
C ARG A 178 -5.96 3.23 8.84
N PHE A 179 -5.56 2.08 8.32
CA PHE A 179 -5.90 0.77 8.88
C PHE A 179 -4.78 0.13 9.70
N LEU A 180 -3.64 0.81 9.95
CA LEU A 180 -2.51 0.23 10.70
C LEU A 180 -2.92 -0.31 12.07
N TYR A 181 -3.77 0.41 12.82
CA TYR A 181 -4.23 -0.02 14.14
C TYR A 181 -5.04 -1.32 14.08
N ARG A 182 -5.77 -1.58 13.00
CA ARG A 182 -6.54 -2.83 12.79
C ARG A 182 -5.67 -3.96 12.28
N VAL A 183 -4.60 -3.66 11.55
CA VAL A 183 -3.61 -4.65 11.10
C VAL A 183 -2.83 -5.20 12.29
N GLU A 184 -2.57 -4.35 13.30
CA GLU A 184 -1.86 -4.75 14.53
C GLU A 184 -2.69 -5.63 15.47
N GLN A 185 -4.01 -5.54 15.46
CA GLN A 185 -4.93 -6.40 16.22
C GLN A 185 -4.97 -7.83 15.68
#